data_6466cc81861ead31463aedb9636a78e1
#
_entry.id   6466cc81861ead31463aedb9636a78e1
#
_cell.length_a   1.000
_cell.length_b   1.000
_cell.length_c   1.000
_cell.angle_alpha   90.00
_cell.angle_beta   90.00
_cell.angle_gamma   90.00
#
_symmetry.space_group_name_H-M   'P 1'
#
loop_
_entity.id
_entity.type
_entity.pdbx_description
1 polymer ?
#
loop_
_entity_poly.entity_id
_entity_poly.type
_entity_poly.pdbx_seq_one_letter_code
_entity_poly.pdbx_strand_id
1 'polypeptide(L)'
;MQFGIVVLCIAYVLSQFFRSFLAVLSSVLANDIGAQPDDLAYALGLLFIVFAVMQIPVGWGLDRFGPRIVSSILLLIGGGGGAFLFASAQNPSHINLSMALLGVGCSPILMASYYIFARNYSPKIFATLAATFLGIGSLGTLIGASPLTYFVGILGWREAVELIGIFTILVSVLLLFTVKNPVLKKIDASVSAGGFWSILKSKDILL
;
A
#
# COMPACT_ATOMS: atom_id res chain seq x y z
N MET A 1 -5.81 20.77 -1.60
CA MET A 1 -4.59 19.98 -1.87
C MET A 1 -3.93 19.46 -0.58
N GLN A 2 -3.79 20.29 0.45
CA GLN A 2 -3.21 19.87 1.74
C GLN A 2 -3.95 18.70 2.40
N PHE A 3 -5.28 18.73 2.43
CA PHE A 3 -6.08 17.65 3.01
C PHE A 3 -5.88 16.30 2.29
N GLY A 4 -5.77 16.30 0.97
CA GLY A 4 -5.49 15.06 0.22
C GLY A 4 -4.12 14.45 0.54
N ILE A 5 -3.11 15.28 0.85
CA ILE A 5 -1.79 14.79 1.29
C ILE A 5 -1.88 14.13 2.67
N VAL A 6 -2.66 14.71 3.58
CA VAL A 6 -2.88 14.10 4.91
C VAL A 6 -3.54 12.73 4.78
N VAL A 7 -4.56 12.60 3.93
CA VAL A 7 -5.22 11.31 3.70
C VAL A 7 -4.27 10.30 3.05
N LEU A 8 -3.40 10.74 2.13
CA LEU A 8 -2.33 9.89 1.57
C LEU A 8 -1.32 9.44 2.64
N CYS A 9 -0.97 10.32 3.59
CA CYS A 9 -0.12 9.94 4.73
C CYS A 9 -0.79 8.84 5.57
N ILE A 10 -2.07 8.97 5.88
CA ILE A 10 -2.83 7.95 6.62
C ILE A 10 -2.87 6.64 5.85
N ALA A 11 -3.12 6.68 4.54
CA ALA A 11 -3.10 5.50 3.68
C ALA A 11 -1.71 4.84 3.66
N TYR A 12 -0.64 5.64 3.69
CA TYR A 12 0.72 5.10 3.75
C TYR A 12 1.06 4.49 5.11
N VAL A 13 0.58 5.07 6.20
CA VAL A 13 0.66 4.48 7.55
C VAL A 13 -0.04 3.11 7.55
N LEU A 14 -1.24 2.98 6.97
CA LEU A 14 -1.93 1.70 6.81
C LEU A 14 -1.13 0.71 5.96
N SER A 15 -0.53 1.16 4.86
CA SER A 15 0.33 0.31 4.01
C SER A 15 1.54 -0.25 4.78
N GLN A 16 2.15 0.56 5.65
CA GLN A 16 3.26 0.11 6.48
C GLN A 16 2.78 -0.79 7.64
N PHE A 17 1.61 -0.53 8.19
CA PHE A 17 0.95 -1.38 9.16
C PHE A 17 0.75 -2.80 8.61
N PHE A 18 0.17 -2.95 7.42
CA PHE A 18 -0.07 -4.25 6.78
C PHE A 18 1.20 -5.05 6.43
N ARG A 19 2.36 -4.42 6.46
CA ARG A 19 3.65 -5.12 6.29
C ARG A 19 4.21 -5.69 7.57
N SER A 20 3.76 -5.19 8.74
CA SER A 20 4.32 -5.55 10.04
C SER A 20 3.36 -6.33 10.94
N PHE A 21 2.04 -6.20 10.76
CA PHE A 21 1.03 -6.73 11.67
C PHE A 21 1.03 -8.26 11.78
N LEU A 22 1.43 -8.97 10.72
CA LEU A 22 1.44 -10.43 10.68
C LEU A 22 2.37 -11.05 11.74
N ALA A 23 3.49 -10.40 12.01
CA ALA A 23 4.45 -10.87 13.02
C ALA A 23 3.84 -10.90 14.43
N VAL A 24 3.00 -9.90 14.75
CA VAL A 24 2.30 -9.83 16.05
C VAL A 24 1.21 -10.88 16.17
N LEU A 25 0.56 -11.22 15.07
CA LEU A 25 -0.54 -12.21 15.05
C LEU A 25 -0.04 -13.65 15.01
N SER A 26 1.27 -13.90 14.84
CA SER A 26 1.82 -15.23 14.58
C SER A 26 1.42 -16.27 15.63
N SER A 27 1.55 -15.96 16.92
CA SER A 27 1.18 -16.88 18.00
C SER A 27 -0.31 -17.16 18.09
N VAL A 28 -1.13 -16.15 17.81
CA VAL A 28 -2.60 -16.28 17.87
C VAL A 28 -3.09 -17.10 16.68
N LEU A 29 -2.54 -16.86 15.48
CA LEU A 29 -2.87 -17.64 14.27
C LEU A 29 -2.41 -19.09 14.37
N ALA A 30 -1.26 -19.35 15.00
CA ALA A 30 -0.80 -20.71 15.25
C ALA A 30 -1.79 -21.48 16.14
N ASN A 31 -2.32 -20.86 17.19
CA ASN A 31 -3.25 -21.48 18.11
C ASN A 31 -4.67 -21.64 17.55
N ASP A 32 -5.15 -20.68 16.74
CA ASP A 32 -6.53 -20.63 16.32
C ASP A 32 -6.81 -21.36 14.99
N ILE A 33 -5.90 -21.22 14.02
CA ILE A 33 -6.05 -21.81 12.68
C ILE A 33 -4.91 -22.78 12.30
N GLY A 34 -4.01 -23.09 13.24
CA GLY A 34 -2.92 -24.04 13.03
C GLY A 34 -1.82 -23.52 12.08
N ALA A 35 -1.71 -22.21 11.88
CA ALA A 35 -0.72 -21.62 10.97
C ALA A 35 0.71 -21.85 11.50
N GLN A 36 1.54 -22.50 10.70
CA GLN A 36 2.94 -22.72 11.03
C GLN A 36 3.79 -21.48 10.67
N PRO A 37 4.97 -21.30 11.26
CA PRO A 37 5.86 -20.19 10.92
C PRO A 37 6.19 -20.09 9.42
N ASP A 38 6.32 -21.24 8.75
CA ASP A 38 6.57 -21.31 7.30
C ASP A 38 5.38 -20.78 6.48
N ASP A 39 4.14 -21.07 6.90
CA ASP A 39 2.94 -20.54 6.26
C ASP A 39 2.90 -19.01 6.34
N LEU A 40 3.25 -18.45 7.50
CA LEU A 40 3.25 -17.01 7.72
C LEU A 40 4.41 -16.32 6.98
N ALA A 41 5.58 -16.96 6.91
CA ALA A 41 6.69 -16.48 6.10
C ALA A 41 6.33 -16.47 4.61
N TYR A 42 5.67 -17.51 4.12
CA TYR A 42 5.17 -17.60 2.75
C TYR A 42 4.12 -16.53 2.47
N ALA A 43 3.16 -16.34 3.37
CA ALA A 43 2.13 -15.31 3.26
C ALA A 43 2.73 -13.89 3.16
N LEU A 44 3.72 -13.60 4.01
CA LEU A 44 4.44 -12.32 3.95
C LEU A 44 5.24 -12.17 2.64
N GLY A 45 5.86 -13.24 2.18
CA GLY A 45 6.54 -13.31 0.88
C GLY A 45 5.59 -12.99 -0.27
N LEU A 46 4.37 -13.55 -0.27
CA LEU A 46 3.34 -13.27 -1.26
C LEU A 46 2.95 -11.79 -1.28
N LEU A 47 2.79 -11.15 -0.11
CA LEU A 47 2.50 -9.70 -0.04
C LEU A 47 3.57 -8.91 -0.81
N PHE A 48 4.86 -9.19 -0.56
CA PHE A 48 5.95 -8.45 -1.19
C PHE A 48 6.10 -8.76 -2.68
N ILE A 49 5.93 -10.02 -3.08
CA ILE A 49 5.97 -10.41 -4.49
C ILE A 49 4.84 -9.73 -5.27
N VAL A 50 3.61 -9.82 -4.78
CA VAL A 50 2.46 -9.17 -5.42
C VAL A 50 2.62 -7.66 -5.43
N PHE A 51 3.08 -7.07 -4.32
CA PHE A 51 3.40 -5.64 -4.25
C PHE A 51 4.42 -5.23 -5.34
N ALA A 52 5.48 -6.00 -5.53
CA ALA A 52 6.50 -5.72 -6.54
C ALA A 52 5.97 -5.87 -7.97
N VAL A 53 5.24 -6.94 -8.26
CA VAL A 53 4.63 -7.18 -9.58
C VAL A 53 3.63 -6.08 -9.93
N MET A 54 2.86 -5.62 -8.94
CA MET A 54 1.88 -4.56 -9.13
C MET A 54 2.49 -3.18 -9.44
N GLN A 55 3.80 -2.96 -9.25
CA GLN A 55 4.42 -1.66 -9.58
C GLN A 55 4.25 -1.30 -11.07
N ILE A 56 4.32 -2.29 -11.97
CA ILE A 56 4.18 -2.07 -13.42
C ILE A 56 2.74 -1.65 -13.77
N PRO A 57 1.69 -2.45 -13.46
CA PRO A 57 0.31 -2.04 -13.75
C PRO A 57 -0.14 -0.78 -13.00
N VAL A 58 0.37 -0.57 -11.77
CA VAL A 58 0.11 0.67 -11.02
C VAL A 58 0.71 1.88 -11.75
N GLY A 59 1.97 1.80 -12.21
CA GLY A 59 2.60 2.87 -12.96
C GLY A 59 1.79 3.26 -14.19
N TRP A 60 1.40 2.26 -15.00
CA TRP A 60 0.53 2.47 -16.16
C TRP A 60 -0.83 3.07 -15.76
N GLY A 61 -1.44 2.57 -14.68
CA GLY A 61 -2.71 3.06 -14.17
C GLY A 61 -2.64 4.51 -13.72
N LEU A 62 -1.56 4.91 -13.04
CA LEU A 62 -1.33 6.29 -12.59
C LEU A 62 -1.25 7.27 -13.76
N ASP A 63 -0.61 6.87 -14.86
CA ASP A 63 -0.50 7.70 -16.06
C ASP A 63 -1.84 7.81 -16.82
N ARG A 64 -2.67 6.77 -16.83
CA ARG A 64 -3.92 6.72 -17.57
C ARG A 64 -5.13 7.23 -16.80
N PHE A 65 -5.29 6.81 -15.56
CA PHE A 65 -6.46 7.08 -14.71
C PHE A 65 -6.18 8.12 -13.61
N GLY A 66 -4.89 8.35 -13.34
CA GLY A 66 -4.43 9.27 -12.32
C GLY A 66 -4.40 8.67 -10.91
N PRO A 67 -3.65 9.33 -10.00
CA PRO A 67 -3.41 8.83 -8.65
C PRO A 67 -4.68 8.71 -7.79
N ARG A 68 -5.67 9.57 -8.00
CA ARG A 68 -6.93 9.55 -7.26
C ARG A 68 -7.65 8.21 -7.40
N ILE A 69 -7.91 7.77 -8.62
CA ILE A 69 -8.70 6.56 -8.91
C ILE A 69 -7.90 5.32 -8.57
N VAL A 70 -6.64 5.25 -9.00
CA VAL A 70 -5.80 4.06 -8.82
C VAL A 70 -5.57 3.77 -7.35
N SER A 71 -5.17 4.78 -6.55
CA SER A 71 -4.93 4.56 -5.13
C SER A 71 -6.21 4.22 -4.36
N SER A 72 -7.33 4.89 -4.67
CA SER A 72 -8.59 4.62 -3.98
C SER A 72 -9.12 3.21 -4.28
N ILE A 73 -9.20 2.82 -5.56
CA ILE A 73 -9.79 1.52 -5.93
C ILE A 73 -8.91 0.36 -5.44
N LEU A 74 -7.60 0.44 -5.65
CA LEU A 74 -6.72 -0.64 -5.22
C LEU A 74 -6.65 -0.76 -3.70
N LEU A 75 -6.65 0.35 -2.96
CA LEU A 75 -6.69 0.31 -1.50
C LEU A 75 -8.05 -0.21 -0.99
N LEU A 76 -9.15 0.13 -1.65
CA LEU A 76 -10.49 -0.36 -1.30
C LEU A 76 -10.56 -1.89 -1.45
N ILE A 77 -10.25 -2.39 -2.62
CA ILE A 77 -10.38 -3.81 -2.95
C ILE A 77 -9.26 -4.61 -2.29
N GLY A 78 -8.01 -4.19 -2.48
CA GLY A 78 -6.85 -4.91 -1.98
C GLY A 78 -6.62 -4.71 -0.48
N GLY A 79 -6.66 -3.47 0.01
CA GLY A 79 -6.44 -3.17 1.42
C GLY A 79 -7.64 -3.54 2.28
N GLY A 80 -8.81 -2.96 1.99
CA GLY A 80 -10.05 -3.24 2.71
C GLY A 80 -10.52 -4.68 2.54
N GLY A 81 -10.69 -5.14 1.29
CA GLY A 81 -11.10 -6.52 0.98
C GLY A 81 -10.11 -7.55 1.50
N GLY A 82 -8.80 -7.28 1.40
CA GLY A 82 -7.75 -8.14 1.96
C GLY A 82 -7.84 -8.27 3.48
N ALA A 83 -8.08 -7.17 4.20
CA ALA A 83 -8.24 -7.20 5.65
C ALA A 83 -9.48 -7.99 6.10
N PHE A 84 -10.62 -7.86 5.40
CA PHE A 84 -11.82 -8.66 5.68
C PHE A 84 -11.60 -10.15 5.39
N LEU A 85 -10.92 -10.48 4.29
CA LEU A 85 -10.56 -11.85 3.98
C LEU A 85 -9.62 -12.43 5.04
N PHE A 86 -8.69 -11.63 5.55
CA PHE A 86 -7.82 -12.01 6.65
C PHE A 86 -8.63 -12.32 7.92
N ALA A 87 -9.51 -11.41 8.32
CA ALA A 87 -10.35 -11.55 9.52
C ALA A 87 -11.26 -12.79 9.45
N SER A 88 -11.72 -13.17 8.26
CA SER A 88 -12.56 -14.37 8.03
C SER A 88 -11.76 -15.65 7.83
N ALA A 89 -10.44 -15.63 7.97
CA ALA A 89 -9.58 -16.78 7.70
C ALA A 89 -9.87 -17.97 8.65
N GLN A 90 -9.99 -19.17 8.10
CA GLN A 90 -10.21 -20.43 8.80
C GLN A 90 -9.02 -21.40 8.63
N ASN A 91 -8.12 -21.09 7.74
CA ASN A 91 -6.93 -21.90 7.45
C ASN A 91 -5.80 -21.03 6.89
N PRO A 92 -4.54 -21.51 6.87
CA PRO A 92 -3.39 -20.76 6.38
C PRO A 92 -3.51 -20.29 4.92
N SER A 93 -4.23 -21.03 4.06
CA SER A 93 -4.40 -20.63 2.65
C SER A 93 -5.23 -19.35 2.51
N HIS A 94 -6.21 -19.11 3.40
CA HIS A 94 -6.95 -17.85 3.42
C HIS A 94 -6.03 -16.68 3.80
N ILE A 95 -5.08 -16.89 4.72
CA ILE A 95 -4.06 -15.89 5.07
C ILE A 95 -3.20 -15.57 3.85
N ASN A 96 -2.73 -16.58 3.12
CA ASN A 96 -1.92 -16.40 1.91
C ASN A 96 -2.65 -15.53 0.87
N LEU A 97 -3.91 -15.83 0.59
CA LEU A 97 -4.72 -15.07 -0.37
C LEU A 97 -4.96 -13.63 0.09
N SER A 98 -5.26 -13.45 1.39
CA SER A 98 -5.47 -12.12 1.95
C SER A 98 -4.21 -11.26 1.90
N MET A 99 -3.04 -11.84 2.20
CA MET A 99 -1.76 -11.14 2.14
C MET A 99 -1.39 -10.75 0.70
N ALA A 100 -1.67 -11.62 -0.29
CA ALA A 100 -1.54 -11.27 -1.70
C ALA A 100 -2.45 -10.08 -2.07
N LEU A 101 -3.70 -10.09 -1.62
CA LEU A 101 -4.65 -9.01 -1.87
C LEU A 101 -4.24 -7.70 -1.19
N LEU A 102 -3.73 -7.77 0.06
CA LEU A 102 -3.12 -6.63 0.76
C LEU A 102 -1.92 -6.06 -0.02
N GLY A 103 -1.12 -6.93 -0.65
CA GLY A 103 -0.03 -6.52 -1.54
C GLY A 103 -0.51 -5.66 -2.71
N VAL A 104 -1.64 -6.04 -3.33
CA VAL A 104 -2.31 -5.23 -4.37
C VAL A 104 -2.74 -3.87 -3.81
N GLY A 105 -3.41 -3.85 -2.65
CA GLY A 105 -3.94 -2.64 -2.04
C GLY A 105 -2.88 -1.63 -1.61
N CYS A 106 -1.76 -2.12 -1.08
CA CYS A 106 -0.66 -1.29 -0.60
C CYS A 106 0.22 -0.74 -1.73
N SER A 107 0.23 -1.38 -2.91
CA SER A 107 1.16 -1.08 -4.00
C SER A 107 1.08 0.35 -4.56
N PRO A 108 -0.09 1.01 -4.72
CA PRO A 108 -0.17 2.31 -5.36
C PRO A 108 0.18 3.48 -4.46
N ILE A 109 0.12 3.32 -3.13
CA ILE A 109 0.05 4.47 -2.20
C ILE A 109 1.33 5.33 -2.24
N LEU A 110 2.50 4.70 -2.14
CA LEU A 110 3.77 5.43 -2.18
C LEU A 110 4.00 6.05 -3.57
N MET A 111 3.78 5.26 -4.63
CA MET A 111 3.98 5.71 -6.00
C MET A 111 3.03 6.85 -6.37
N ALA A 112 1.74 6.76 -6.01
CA ALA A 112 0.76 7.82 -6.22
C ALA A 112 1.13 9.11 -5.49
N SER A 113 1.64 8.99 -4.26
CA SER A 113 2.08 10.15 -3.48
C SER A 113 3.27 10.85 -4.13
N TYR A 114 4.29 10.09 -4.53
CA TYR A 114 5.45 10.64 -5.23
C TYR A 114 5.09 11.23 -6.61
N TYR A 115 4.17 10.59 -7.32
CA TYR A 115 3.62 11.11 -8.58
C TYR A 115 2.99 12.50 -8.40
N ILE A 116 2.20 12.68 -7.33
CA ILE A 116 1.60 13.97 -6.99
C ILE A 116 2.66 14.99 -6.57
N PHE A 117 3.61 14.60 -5.73
CA PHE A 117 4.64 15.50 -5.24
C PHE A 117 5.55 15.99 -6.37
N ALA A 118 6.01 15.11 -7.23
CA ALA A 118 6.90 15.45 -8.35
C ALA A 118 6.26 16.42 -9.35
N ARG A 119 4.93 16.39 -9.49
CA ARG A 119 4.22 17.25 -10.45
C ARG A 119 3.76 18.58 -9.88
N ASN A 120 3.60 18.67 -8.57
CA ASN A 120 3.06 19.89 -7.93
C ASN A 120 4.09 20.71 -7.17
N TYR A 121 5.28 20.18 -6.90
CA TYR A 121 6.29 20.85 -6.07
C TYR A 121 7.65 20.89 -6.77
N SER A 122 8.48 21.84 -6.37
CA SER A 122 9.86 21.93 -6.84
C SER A 122 10.72 20.75 -6.31
N PRO A 123 11.81 20.40 -6.97
CA PRO A 123 12.67 19.27 -6.54
C PRO A 123 13.13 19.34 -5.09
N LYS A 124 13.41 20.54 -4.59
CA LYS A 124 13.83 20.77 -3.19
C LYS A 124 12.70 20.46 -2.21
N ILE A 125 11.48 20.92 -2.50
CA ILE A 125 10.29 20.65 -1.67
C ILE A 125 9.88 19.18 -1.78
N PHE A 126 9.97 18.60 -2.97
CA PHE A 126 9.73 17.17 -3.18
C PHE A 126 10.58 16.30 -2.26
N ALA A 127 11.89 16.55 -2.17
CA ALA A 127 12.79 15.76 -1.33
C ALA A 127 12.37 15.83 0.15
N THR A 128 12.02 17.02 0.65
CA THR A 128 11.53 17.18 2.03
C THR A 128 10.20 16.48 2.26
N LEU A 129 9.23 16.62 1.34
CA LEU A 129 7.94 15.95 1.44
C LEU A 129 8.11 14.42 1.40
N ALA A 130 8.96 13.90 0.52
CA ALA A 130 9.24 12.48 0.40
C ALA A 130 9.84 11.91 1.71
N ALA A 131 10.83 12.59 2.29
CA ALA A 131 11.43 12.19 3.56
C ALA A 131 10.42 12.23 4.71
N THR A 132 9.63 13.31 4.82
CA THR A 132 8.58 13.43 5.84
C THR A 132 7.51 12.35 5.67
N PHE A 133 7.11 12.07 4.45
CA PHE A 133 6.11 11.06 4.13
C PHE A 133 6.58 9.66 4.56
N LEU A 134 7.84 9.30 4.27
CA LEU A 134 8.44 8.05 4.72
C LEU A 134 8.52 7.97 6.25
N GLY A 135 8.95 9.07 6.90
CA GLY A 135 9.01 9.16 8.36
C GLY A 135 7.64 8.97 9.02
N ILE A 136 6.58 9.63 8.52
CA ILE A 136 5.21 9.44 9.00
C ILE A 136 4.76 7.99 8.77
N GLY A 137 5.08 7.41 7.61
CA GLY A 137 4.74 6.03 7.29
C GLY A 137 5.27 5.03 8.32
N SER A 138 6.46 5.24 8.87
CA SER A 138 7.05 4.34 9.88
C SER A 138 6.21 4.23 11.17
N LEU A 139 5.32 5.20 11.45
CA LEU A 139 4.34 5.07 12.52
C LEU A 139 3.41 3.87 12.30
N GLY A 140 3.14 3.49 11.06
CA GLY A 140 2.35 2.30 10.74
C GLY A 140 2.98 1.02 11.27
N THR A 141 4.30 0.88 11.16
CA THR A 141 5.03 -0.26 11.71
C THR A 141 4.94 -0.29 13.24
N LEU A 142 5.04 0.87 13.89
CA LEU A 142 4.91 0.98 15.34
C LEU A 142 3.49 0.64 15.81
N ILE A 143 2.46 1.12 15.10
CA ILE A 143 1.06 0.82 15.39
C ILE A 143 0.77 -0.67 15.18
N GLY A 144 1.37 -1.28 14.17
CA GLY A 144 1.29 -2.72 13.88
C GLY A 144 2.00 -3.61 14.91
N ALA A 145 2.75 -3.04 15.83
CA ALA A 145 3.41 -3.76 16.91
C ALA A 145 2.61 -3.67 18.22
N SER A 146 3.00 -2.79 19.14
CA SER A 146 2.43 -2.74 20.50
C SER A 146 0.94 -2.38 20.56
N PRO A 147 0.43 -1.35 19.86
CA PRO A 147 -0.99 -1.05 19.88
C PRO A 147 -1.87 -2.20 19.38
N LEU A 148 -1.46 -2.86 18.30
CA LEU A 148 -2.21 -4.00 17.80
C LEU A 148 -2.28 -5.14 18.82
N THR A 149 -1.17 -5.46 19.50
CA THR A 149 -1.15 -6.49 20.54
C THR A 149 -2.19 -6.21 21.62
N TYR A 150 -2.30 -4.94 22.05
CA TYR A 150 -3.28 -4.53 23.06
C TYR A 150 -4.73 -4.74 22.58
N PHE A 151 -5.04 -4.31 21.35
CA PHE A 151 -6.38 -4.49 20.78
C PHE A 151 -6.74 -5.96 20.54
N VAL A 152 -5.78 -6.77 20.10
CA VAL A 152 -5.96 -8.22 19.95
C VAL A 152 -6.24 -8.90 21.29
N GLY A 153 -5.62 -8.43 22.37
CA GLY A 153 -5.88 -8.96 23.71
C GLY A 153 -7.29 -8.64 24.26
N ILE A 154 -7.92 -7.56 23.81
CA ILE A 154 -9.25 -7.13 24.29
C ILE A 154 -10.37 -7.65 23.38
N LEU A 155 -10.21 -7.49 22.07
CA LEU A 155 -11.28 -7.75 21.09
C LEU A 155 -11.14 -9.11 20.44
N GLY A 156 -9.95 -9.70 20.44
CA GLY A 156 -9.60 -10.80 19.55
C GLY A 156 -8.96 -10.31 18.25
N TRP A 157 -8.27 -11.21 17.55
CA TRP A 157 -7.52 -10.85 16.35
C TRP A 157 -8.43 -10.59 15.12
N ARG A 158 -9.55 -11.31 15.03
CA ARG A 158 -10.49 -11.16 13.92
C ARG A 158 -11.14 -9.79 13.93
N GLU A 159 -11.73 -9.41 15.06
CA GLU A 159 -12.38 -8.12 15.26
C GLU A 159 -11.40 -6.96 15.13
N ALA A 160 -10.18 -7.13 15.66
CA ALA A 160 -9.13 -6.11 15.53
C ALA A 160 -8.76 -5.86 14.06
N VAL A 161 -8.59 -6.92 13.25
CA VAL A 161 -8.26 -6.80 11.82
C VAL A 161 -9.48 -6.29 11.02
N GLU A 162 -10.69 -6.70 11.38
CA GLU A 162 -11.91 -6.21 10.75
C GLU A 162 -12.09 -4.70 10.93
N LEU A 163 -11.87 -4.18 12.13
CA LEU A 163 -11.88 -2.73 12.41
C LEU A 163 -10.86 -1.97 11.56
N ILE A 164 -9.67 -2.54 11.38
CA ILE A 164 -8.65 -1.96 10.50
C ILE A 164 -9.11 -2.02 9.05
N GLY A 165 -9.78 -3.07 8.64
CA GLY A 165 -10.41 -3.21 7.32
C GLY A 165 -11.44 -2.12 7.06
N ILE A 166 -12.36 -1.88 8.02
CA ILE A 166 -13.35 -0.80 7.96
C ILE A 166 -12.65 0.55 7.85
N PHE A 167 -11.64 0.80 8.68
CA PHE A 167 -10.87 2.05 8.63
C PHE A 167 -10.15 2.22 7.28
N THR A 168 -9.62 1.15 6.72
CA THR A 168 -8.98 1.17 5.39
C THR A 168 -9.97 1.52 4.28
N ILE A 169 -11.19 0.99 4.34
CA ILE A 169 -12.28 1.35 3.42
C ILE A 169 -12.63 2.84 3.54
N LEU A 170 -12.78 3.35 4.76
CA LEU A 170 -13.04 4.78 4.99
C LEU A 170 -11.94 5.67 4.41
N VAL A 171 -10.67 5.32 4.64
CA VAL A 171 -9.53 6.04 4.08
C VAL A 171 -9.52 5.98 2.56
N SER A 172 -9.85 4.83 1.97
CA SER A 172 -9.95 4.66 0.52
C SER A 172 -11.05 5.56 -0.09
N VAL A 173 -12.20 5.64 0.54
CA VAL A 173 -13.30 6.54 0.14
C VAL A 173 -12.87 8.00 0.29
N LEU A 174 -12.19 8.35 1.38
CA LEU A 174 -11.65 9.70 1.58
C LEU A 174 -10.62 10.06 0.51
N LEU A 175 -9.73 9.13 0.10
CA LEU A 175 -8.81 9.35 -1.01
C LEU A 175 -9.55 9.72 -2.29
N LEU A 176 -10.65 9.03 -2.59
CA LEU A 176 -11.45 9.28 -3.78
C LEU A 176 -12.01 10.71 -3.82
N PHE A 177 -12.38 11.29 -2.68
CA PHE A 177 -12.96 12.62 -2.62
C PHE A 177 -11.94 13.74 -2.41
N THR A 178 -10.79 13.45 -1.80
CA THR A 178 -9.83 14.48 -1.36
C THR A 178 -8.60 14.61 -2.26
N VAL A 179 -8.18 13.52 -2.89
CA VAL A 179 -7.03 13.54 -3.79
C VAL A 179 -7.44 14.15 -5.13
N LYS A 180 -6.67 15.11 -5.59
CA LYS A 180 -6.84 15.73 -6.92
C LYS A 180 -5.78 15.17 -7.86
N ASN A 181 -6.19 14.80 -9.06
CA ASN A 181 -5.26 14.44 -10.10
C ASN A 181 -4.44 15.70 -10.48
N PRO A 182 -3.11 15.62 -10.54
CA PRO A 182 -2.31 16.71 -11.07
C PRO A 182 -2.67 16.95 -12.53
N VAL A 183 -2.60 18.21 -12.96
CA VAL A 183 -2.83 18.57 -14.37
C VAL A 183 -1.74 17.89 -15.20
N LEU A 184 -2.15 17.01 -16.12
CA LEU A 184 -1.25 16.40 -17.07
C LEU A 184 -0.72 17.51 -17.98
N LYS A 185 0.51 17.99 -17.76
CA LYS A 185 1.23 18.67 -18.83
C LYS A 185 1.37 17.64 -19.95
N LYS A 186 0.81 17.94 -21.13
CA LYS A 186 1.07 17.13 -22.33
C LYS A 186 2.59 17.07 -22.49
N ILE A 187 3.16 15.93 -22.18
CA ILE A 187 4.53 15.63 -22.58
C ILE A 187 4.42 15.48 -24.10
N ASP A 188 5.18 16.29 -24.83
CA ASP A 188 5.23 16.19 -26.29
C ASP A 188 5.44 14.74 -26.68
N ALA A 189 4.55 14.23 -27.54
CA ALA A 189 4.52 12.82 -27.94
C ALA A 189 5.84 12.35 -28.61
N SER A 190 6.75 13.27 -28.92
CA SER A 190 8.08 13.01 -29.46
C SER A 190 9.04 12.29 -28.48
N VAL A 191 8.79 12.39 -27.16
CA VAL A 191 9.63 11.73 -26.13
C VAL A 191 9.08 10.35 -25.74
N SER A 192 7.83 10.06 -26.06
CA SER A 192 7.16 8.80 -25.68
C SER A 192 7.48 7.59 -26.58
N ALA A 193 8.21 7.78 -27.68
CA ALA A 193 8.56 6.69 -28.61
C ALA A 193 9.77 5.82 -28.15
N GLY A 194 10.43 6.22 -27.06
CA GLY A 194 11.52 5.46 -26.45
C GLY A 194 11.04 4.58 -25.31
N GLY A 195 10.29 3.52 -25.62
CA GLY A 195 9.81 2.59 -24.60
C GLY A 195 10.95 1.96 -23.78
N PHE A 196 10.59 1.22 -22.72
CA PHE A 196 11.45 0.47 -21.81
C PHE A 196 12.72 -0.14 -22.44
N TRP A 197 12.63 -0.59 -23.69
CA TRP A 197 13.75 -1.12 -24.47
C TRP A 197 14.80 -0.08 -24.90
N SER A 198 14.44 1.20 -25.05
CA SER A 198 15.42 2.25 -25.37
C SER A 198 16.22 2.67 -24.13
N ILE A 199 15.57 2.60 -22.95
CA ILE A 199 16.23 2.88 -21.66
C ILE A 199 17.27 1.80 -21.35
N LEU A 200 16.92 0.52 -21.56
CA LEU A 200 17.85 -0.61 -21.39
C LEU A 200 19.02 -0.60 -22.40
N LYS A 201 18.86 0.07 -23.54
CA LYS A 201 19.88 0.19 -24.58
C LYS A 201 20.80 1.42 -24.42
N SER A 202 20.46 2.35 -23.54
CA SER A 202 21.32 3.53 -23.33
C SER A 202 22.51 3.15 -22.47
N LYS A 203 23.70 3.28 -23.04
CA LYS A 203 24.99 3.00 -22.37
C LYS A 203 25.25 3.89 -21.15
N ASP A 204 24.56 5.01 -21.04
CA ASP A 204 24.73 6.01 -19.97
C ASP A 204 24.08 5.60 -18.63
N ILE A 205 23.31 4.48 -18.60
CA ILE A 205 22.68 3.96 -17.39
C ILE A 205 23.44 2.75 -16.82
N LEU A 206 24.38 2.18 -17.59
CA LEU A 206 25.17 0.99 -17.23
C LEU A 206 26.59 1.33 -16.72
N LEU A 207 26.91 2.60 -16.56
CA LEU A 207 28.12 3.12 -15.92
C LEU A 207 27.75 3.93 -14.68
#